data_00d07c9caa009d68e040f8279c914d14
#
_entry.id   00d07c9caa009d68e040f8279c914d14
#
_cell.length_a   1.000
_cell.length_b   1.000
_cell.length_c   1.000
_cell.angle_alpha   90.00
_cell.angle_beta   90.00
_cell.angle_gamma   90.00
#
_symmetry.space_group_name_H-M   'P 1'
#
loop_
_entity.id
_entity.type
_entity.pdbx_description
1 polymer ?
#
loop_
_entity_poly.entity_id
_entity_poly.type
_entity_poly.pdbx_seq_one_letter_code
_entity_poly.pdbx_strand_id
1 'polypeptide(L)'
;MAIKLQSLYEAINNQFDVILHTNSFYDKEVTWIHTVEQGEFSHLLHGDELIFNSGLNFTSQDWLKEFLKSLKDAHASGLIISVKSRPAFSQEIIDYCNEIQLPLFSTSWDTPFIDIMRIFSEILLKNEHRETSLAAALKNAIYYPENEDSYLNPLESNGFFRDMNYTVLIISCHTYDSDSGNSYLEQLEKKIRYFMSKGIVYEEGKHLIVLFAGESVNDISQKLYDVCQNNSDVYVGIGTTV
;
A
#
# COMPACT_ATOMS: atom_id res chain seq x y z
N MET A 1 0.08 -1.92 -6.12
CA MET A 1 1.16 -1.33 -5.30
C MET A 1 0.61 -0.23 -4.44
N ALA A 2 0.97 -0.25 -3.16
CA ALA A 2 0.30 0.58 -2.17
C ALA A 2 0.95 1.96 -2.00
N ILE A 3 0.15 2.94 -1.61
CA ILE A 3 0.60 4.29 -1.21
C ILE A 3 0.12 4.54 0.21
N LYS A 4 0.91 5.25 1.00
CA LYS A 4 0.49 5.66 2.34
C LYS A 4 -0.74 6.56 2.28
N LEU A 5 -1.72 6.27 3.14
CA LEU A 5 -2.94 7.06 3.27
C LEU A 5 -2.66 8.56 3.50
N GLN A 6 -1.57 8.86 4.23
CA GLN A 6 -1.10 10.23 4.43
C GLN A 6 -0.90 10.98 3.11
N SER A 7 -0.21 10.36 2.13
CA SER A 7 0.07 11.01 0.85
C SER A 7 -1.19 11.30 0.05
N LEU A 8 -2.20 10.43 0.13
CA LEU A 8 -3.50 10.66 -0.49
C LEU A 8 -4.25 11.79 0.20
N TYR A 9 -4.28 11.79 1.53
CA TYR A 9 -4.96 12.82 2.30
C TYR A 9 -4.33 14.21 2.10
N GLU A 10 -3.00 14.31 2.12
CA GLU A 10 -2.27 15.56 1.88
C GLU A 10 -2.55 16.16 0.49
N ALA A 11 -2.81 15.31 -0.51
CA ALA A 11 -3.13 15.78 -1.86
C ALA A 11 -4.49 16.47 -1.97
N ILE A 12 -5.40 16.25 -1.02
CA ILE A 12 -6.78 16.76 -1.08
C ILE A 12 -7.17 17.67 0.07
N ASN A 13 -6.49 17.65 1.22
CA ASN A 13 -6.90 18.31 2.46
C ASN A 13 -7.04 19.85 2.34
N ASN A 14 -6.33 20.46 1.39
CA ASN A 14 -6.40 21.91 1.13
C ASN A 14 -7.42 22.28 0.04
N GLN A 15 -8.00 21.29 -0.65
CA GLN A 15 -8.89 21.51 -1.80
C GLN A 15 -10.33 21.09 -1.49
N PHE A 16 -10.51 20.12 -0.59
CA PHE A 16 -11.81 19.57 -0.25
C PHE A 16 -12.03 19.57 1.26
N ASP A 17 -13.29 19.67 1.66
CA ASP A 17 -13.70 19.61 3.06
C ASP A 17 -13.75 18.16 3.56
N VAL A 18 -12.56 17.54 3.67
CA VAL A 18 -12.41 16.17 4.20
C VAL A 18 -11.74 16.25 5.57
N ILE A 19 -12.43 15.75 6.60
CA ILE A 19 -12.00 15.81 8.00
C ILE A 19 -11.73 14.40 8.52
N LEU A 20 -10.53 14.18 9.04
CA LEU A 20 -10.17 12.96 9.78
C LEU A 20 -10.72 13.07 11.22
N HIS A 21 -11.42 12.04 11.70
CA HIS A 21 -12.03 11.96 13.03
C HIS A 21 -11.29 11.05 14.00
N THR A 22 -10.51 10.12 13.48
CA THR A 22 -9.73 9.17 14.27
C THR A 22 -8.32 9.67 14.53
N ASN A 23 -7.56 8.93 15.32
CA ASN A 23 -6.11 9.12 15.39
C ASN A 23 -5.50 9.00 14.00
N SER A 24 -4.34 9.63 13.79
CA SER A 24 -3.65 9.58 12.51
C SER A 24 -3.10 8.19 12.27
N PHE A 25 -3.74 7.43 11.40
CA PHE A 25 -3.25 6.13 10.92
C PHE A 25 -2.57 6.31 9.56
N TYR A 26 -1.65 7.25 9.49
CA TYR A 26 -0.99 7.64 8.24
C TYR A 26 -0.10 6.55 7.64
N ASP A 27 0.27 5.55 8.43
CA ASP A 27 1.04 4.39 7.97
C ASP A 27 0.18 3.35 7.23
N LYS A 28 -1.16 3.51 7.24
CA LYS A 28 -2.03 2.64 6.44
C LYS A 28 -1.69 2.75 4.97
N GLU A 29 -1.56 1.60 4.33
CA GLU A 29 -1.35 1.49 2.90
C GLU A 29 -2.68 1.44 2.17
N VAL A 30 -2.74 2.08 1.01
CA VAL A 30 -3.90 2.09 0.11
C VAL A 30 -3.45 1.57 -1.24
N THR A 31 -4.06 0.48 -1.69
CA THR A 31 -3.81 -0.12 -3.01
C THR A 31 -4.73 0.41 -4.07
N TRP A 32 -5.99 0.69 -3.71
CA TRP A 32 -7.02 1.22 -4.61
C TRP A 32 -8.09 1.97 -3.83
N ILE A 33 -9.02 2.55 -4.58
CA ILE A 33 -10.22 3.20 -4.05
C ILE A 33 -11.46 2.47 -4.53
N HIS A 34 -12.47 2.35 -3.67
CA HIS A 34 -13.71 1.70 -4.02
C HIS A 34 -14.92 2.39 -3.39
N THR A 35 -16.08 2.30 -4.04
CA THR A 35 -17.34 2.80 -3.47
C THR A 35 -18.15 1.64 -2.94
N VAL A 36 -18.46 1.64 -1.64
CA VAL A 36 -19.29 0.64 -0.98
C VAL A 36 -20.39 1.35 -0.21
N GLU A 37 -21.65 1.09 -0.58
CA GLU A 37 -22.81 1.73 0.03
C GLU A 37 -23.42 0.92 1.19
N GLN A 38 -23.19 -0.40 1.21
CA GLN A 38 -23.75 -1.31 2.22
C GLN A 38 -22.74 -2.38 2.60
N GLY A 39 -22.73 -2.78 3.88
CA GLY A 39 -21.78 -3.76 4.41
C GLY A 39 -21.85 -5.14 3.75
N GLU A 40 -22.99 -5.49 3.16
CA GLU A 40 -23.16 -6.75 2.42
C GLU A 40 -22.17 -6.90 1.25
N PHE A 41 -21.71 -5.79 0.66
CA PHE A 41 -20.77 -5.80 -0.46
C PHE A 41 -19.31 -5.77 -0.05
N SER A 42 -19.00 -5.71 1.24
CA SER A 42 -17.62 -5.69 1.73
C SER A 42 -16.82 -6.96 1.37
N HIS A 43 -17.50 -8.09 1.16
CA HIS A 43 -16.87 -9.34 0.73
C HIS A 43 -16.27 -9.30 -0.69
N LEU A 44 -16.56 -8.25 -1.47
CA LEU A 44 -15.97 -8.02 -2.80
C LEU A 44 -14.64 -7.25 -2.73
N LEU A 45 -14.24 -6.77 -1.56
CA LEU A 45 -12.97 -6.10 -1.36
C LEU A 45 -11.82 -7.11 -1.32
N HIS A 46 -10.65 -6.66 -1.78
CA HIS A 46 -9.43 -7.48 -1.79
C HIS A 46 -8.49 -7.16 -0.62
N GLY A 47 -8.82 -6.11 0.14
CA GLY A 47 -8.01 -5.56 1.23
C GLY A 47 -7.15 -4.37 0.78
N ASP A 48 -6.87 -3.51 1.74
CA ASP A 48 -6.09 -2.27 1.54
C ASP A 48 -6.76 -1.25 0.59
N GLU A 49 -8.09 -1.32 0.36
CA GLU A 49 -8.83 -0.27 -0.34
C GLU A 49 -9.27 0.86 0.61
N LEU A 50 -9.23 2.09 0.12
CA LEU A 50 -9.87 3.24 0.75
C LEU A 50 -11.31 3.35 0.24
N ILE A 51 -12.27 3.27 1.16
CA ILE A 51 -13.68 3.17 0.82
C ILE A 51 -14.34 4.54 0.82
N PHE A 52 -15.13 4.79 -0.21
CA PHE A 52 -16.05 5.92 -0.31
C PHE A 52 -17.49 5.47 -0.08
N ASN A 53 -18.23 6.23 0.72
CA ASN A 53 -19.65 6.00 0.95
C ASN A 53 -20.44 7.30 0.82
N SER A 54 -21.53 7.29 0.07
CA SER A 54 -22.35 8.48 -0.18
C SER A 54 -23.07 9.00 1.06
N GLY A 55 -23.15 8.21 2.13
CA GLY A 55 -23.89 8.53 3.34
C GLY A 55 -25.42 8.43 3.18
N LEU A 56 -25.91 7.97 2.03
CA LEU A 56 -27.36 7.80 1.80
C LEU A 56 -27.99 6.82 2.79
N ASN A 57 -27.27 5.76 3.10
CA ASN A 57 -27.70 4.70 4.01
C ASN A 57 -27.29 4.96 5.47
N PHE A 58 -26.64 6.06 5.77
CA PHE A 58 -26.28 6.41 7.14
C PHE A 58 -27.52 6.87 7.93
N THR A 59 -28.25 5.90 8.49
CA THR A 59 -29.51 6.11 9.20
C THR A 59 -29.33 6.22 10.72
N SER A 60 -28.31 5.56 11.28
CA SER A 60 -28.03 5.55 12.72
C SER A 60 -26.55 5.27 13.01
N GLN A 61 -26.11 5.52 14.26
CA GLN A 61 -24.76 5.17 14.71
C GLN A 61 -24.57 3.64 14.74
N ASP A 62 -25.62 2.87 15.04
CA ASP A 62 -25.55 1.40 15.04
C ASP A 62 -25.32 0.86 13.63
N TRP A 63 -26.04 1.38 12.63
CA TRP A 63 -25.77 1.04 11.23
C TRP A 63 -24.31 1.33 10.84
N LEU A 64 -23.80 2.50 11.23
CA LEU A 64 -22.41 2.87 10.93
C LEU A 64 -21.43 1.93 11.60
N LYS A 65 -21.68 1.52 12.84
CA LYS A 65 -20.82 0.58 13.58
C LYS A 65 -20.76 -0.80 12.91
N GLU A 66 -21.90 -1.32 12.46
CA GLU A 66 -21.95 -2.57 11.69
C GLU A 66 -21.22 -2.45 10.36
N PHE A 67 -21.40 -1.33 9.65
CA PHE A 67 -20.70 -1.06 8.40
C PHE A 67 -19.18 -0.97 8.60
N LEU A 68 -18.70 -0.24 9.60
CA LEU A 68 -17.27 -0.16 9.94
C LEU A 68 -16.69 -1.52 10.29
N LYS A 69 -17.44 -2.36 11.01
CA LYS A 69 -17.04 -3.73 11.30
C LYS A 69 -16.84 -4.54 10.01
N SER A 70 -17.79 -4.48 9.08
CA SER A 70 -17.70 -5.20 7.81
C SER A 70 -16.51 -4.75 6.96
N LEU A 71 -16.16 -3.45 6.98
CA LEU A 71 -14.97 -2.92 6.31
C LEU A 71 -13.68 -3.38 6.99
N LYS A 72 -13.66 -3.45 8.33
CA LYS A 72 -12.52 -3.97 9.07
C LYS A 72 -12.28 -5.44 8.77
N ASP A 73 -13.34 -6.26 8.75
CA ASP A 73 -13.29 -7.68 8.44
C ASP A 73 -12.79 -7.92 7.00
N ALA A 74 -13.09 -7.00 6.09
CA ALA A 74 -12.60 -6.99 4.70
C ALA A 74 -11.22 -6.32 4.53
N HIS A 75 -10.53 -5.96 5.62
CA HIS A 75 -9.20 -5.34 5.61
C HIS A 75 -9.12 -3.99 4.88
N ALA A 76 -10.20 -3.23 4.81
CA ALA A 76 -10.19 -1.90 4.22
C ALA A 76 -9.20 -0.95 4.94
N SER A 77 -8.61 -0.03 4.20
CA SER A 77 -7.63 0.94 4.72
C SER A 77 -8.24 2.16 5.37
N GLY A 78 -9.53 2.40 5.19
CA GLY A 78 -10.26 3.51 5.78
C GLY A 78 -11.59 3.77 5.10
N LEU A 79 -12.36 4.70 5.67
CA LEU A 79 -13.65 5.12 5.15
C LEU A 79 -13.73 6.64 5.02
N ILE A 80 -14.11 7.13 3.85
CA ILE A 80 -14.55 8.51 3.61
C ILE A 80 -16.07 8.47 3.38
N ILE A 81 -16.85 9.09 4.26
CA ILE A 81 -18.33 9.10 4.17
C ILE A 81 -18.85 10.53 4.08
N SER A 82 -19.77 10.77 3.15
CA SER A 82 -20.49 12.04 3.08
C SER A 82 -21.50 12.17 4.20
N VAL A 83 -21.58 13.37 4.80
CA VAL A 83 -22.50 13.67 5.91
C VAL A 83 -23.30 14.94 5.63
N LYS A 84 -24.59 14.90 6.01
CA LYS A 84 -25.52 16.03 5.83
C LYS A 84 -25.27 17.18 6.82
N SER A 85 -24.79 16.84 8.00
CA SER A 85 -24.53 17.80 9.09
C SER A 85 -23.40 17.32 9.99
N ARG A 86 -22.77 18.26 10.70
CA ARG A 86 -21.74 18.00 11.69
C ARG A 86 -22.17 18.51 13.08
N PRO A 87 -21.79 17.82 14.18
CA PRO A 87 -21.06 16.56 14.24
C PRO A 87 -21.89 15.37 13.75
N ALA A 88 -21.29 14.51 12.91
CA ALA A 88 -21.96 13.35 12.32
C ALA A 88 -21.80 12.07 13.14
N PHE A 89 -20.68 11.97 13.88
CA PHE A 89 -20.29 10.76 14.61
C PHE A 89 -20.33 10.99 16.11
N SER A 90 -20.83 9.99 16.85
CA SER A 90 -20.72 9.96 18.30
C SER A 90 -19.27 9.67 18.74
N GLN A 91 -18.92 10.05 19.97
CA GLN A 91 -17.60 9.71 20.52
C GLN A 91 -17.39 8.19 20.55
N GLU A 92 -18.42 7.41 20.81
CA GLU A 92 -18.36 5.94 20.79
C GLU A 92 -17.93 5.39 19.44
N ILE A 93 -18.40 5.95 18.33
CA ILE A 93 -17.98 5.54 16.97
C ILE A 93 -16.52 5.89 16.73
N ILE A 94 -16.08 7.08 17.14
CA ILE A 94 -14.70 7.52 16.99
C ILE A 94 -13.75 6.61 17.80
N ASP A 95 -14.13 6.31 19.05
CA ASP A 95 -13.35 5.42 19.92
C ASP A 95 -13.29 4.00 19.36
N TYR A 96 -14.41 3.49 18.84
CA TYR A 96 -14.46 2.19 18.16
C TYR A 96 -13.53 2.16 16.93
N CYS A 97 -13.56 3.18 16.09
CA CYS A 97 -12.66 3.26 14.93
C CYS A 97 -11.17 3.30 15.34
N ASN A 98 -10.85 3.99 16.45
CA ASN A 98 -9.50 4.01 17.00
C ASN A 98 -9.08 2.63 17.52
N GLU A 99 -9.98 1.92 18.22
CA GLU A 99 -9.74 0.56 18.73
C GLU A 99 -9.44 -0.43 17.60
N ILE A 100 -10.28 -0.44 16.56
CA ILE A 100 -10.11 -1.33 15.41
C ILE A 100 -9.06 -0.83 14.41
N GLN A 101 -8.47 0.35 14.65
CA GLN A 101 -7.47 0.98 13.77
C GLN A 101 -7.97 1.17 12.33
N LEU A 102 -9.19 1.66 12.16
CA LEU A 102 -9.78 2.00 10.86
C LEU A 102 -9.96 3.51 10.75
N PRO A 103 -9.19 4.21 9.90
CA PRO A 103 -9.33 5.64 9.67
C PRO A 103 -10.74 6.01 9.21
N LEU A 104 -11.35 6.99 9.90
CA LEU A 104 -12.68 7.50 9.57
C LEU A 104 -12.60 8.97 9.18
N PHE A 105 -13.04 9.26 7.98
CA PHE A 105 -13.14 10.62 7.45
C PHE A 105 -14.60 10.97 7.18
N SER A 106 -14.94 12.25 7.35
CA SER A 106 -16.19 12.80 6.82
C SER A 106 -15.92 13.87 5.79
N THR A 107 -16.86 14.00 4.86
CA THR A 107 -16.90 15.13 3.94
C THR A 107 -18.31 15.69 3.86
N SER A 108 -18.47 16.95 3.39
CA SER A 108 -19.76 17.54 3.15
C SER A 108 -20.53 16.78 2.06
N TRP A 109 -21.86 16.77 2.18
CA TRP A 109 -22.76 16.17 1.17
C TRP A 109 -22.57 16.76 -0.24
N ASP A 110 -22.16 18.03 -0.31
CA ASP A 110 -21.92 18.73 -1.57
C ASP A 110 -20.51 18.51 -2.15
N THR A 111 -19.67 17.72 -1.48
CA THR A 111 -18.32 17.43 -1.96
C THR A 111 -18.37 16.45 -3.12
N PRO A 112 -17.83 16.80 -4.29
CA PRO A 112 -17.87 15.93 -5.45
C PRO A 112 -16.86 14.78 -5.30
N PHE A 113 -17.31 13.60 -4.90
CA PHE A 113 -16.46 12.40 -4.79
C PHE A 113 -15.67 12.10 -6.05
N ILE A 114 -16.26 12.36 -7.22
CA ILE A 114 -15.61 12.10 -8.50
C ILE A 114 -14.27 12.83 -8.63
N ASP A 115 -14.17 14.06 -8.11
CA ASP A 115 -12.93 14.83 -8.19
C ASP A 115 -11.87 14.29 -7.23
N ILE A 116 -12.26 13.91 -6.01
CA ILE A 116 -11.35 13.27 -5.04
C ILE A 116 -10.87 11.92 -5.59
N MET A 117 -11.79 11.10 -6.06
CA MET A 117 -11.48 9.78 -6.63
C MET A 117 -10.58 9.87 -7.84
N ARG A 118 -10.76 10.90 -8.69
CA ARG A 118 -9.88 11.15 -9.83
C ARG A 118 -8.45 11.45 -9.37
N ILE A 119 -8.27 12.37 -8.41
CA ILE A 119 -6.95 12.70 -7.86
C ILE A 119 -6.28 11.45 -7.27
N PHE A 120 -7.00 10.68 -6.47
CA PHE A 120 -6.46 9.46 -5.88
C PHE A 120 -6.09 8.41 -6.94
N SER A 121 -6.95 8.21 -7.95
CA SER A 121 -6.66 7.30 -9.06
C SER A 121 -5.42 7.72 -9.83
N GLU A 122 -5.25 9.01 -10.13
CA GLU A 122 -4.06 9.54 -10.80
C GLU A 122 -2.77 9.28 -10.00
N ILE A 123 -2.82 9.46 -8.66
CA ILE A 123 -1.68 9.20 -7.78
C ILE A 123 -1.35 7.70 -7.74
N LEU A 124 -2.36 6.84 -7.56
CA LEU A 124 -2.21 5.39 -7.51
C LEU A 124 -1.65 4.84 -8.83
N LEU A 125 -2.23 5.24 -9.96
CA LEU A 125 -1.77 4.83 -11.30
C LEU A 125 -0.35 5.32 -11.59
N LYS A 126 -0.02 6.55 -11.23
CA LYS A 126 1.33 7.09 -11.40
C LYS A 126 2.36 6.29 -10.60
N ASN A 127 2.00 5.87 -9.38
CA ASN A 127 2.86 5.03 -8.56
C ASN A 127 3.03 3.64 -9.19
N GLU A 128 1.96 3.03 -9.67
CA GLU A 128 2.01 1.73 -10.36
C GLU A 128 2.90 1.78 -11.60
N HIS A 129 2.74 2.79 -12.45
CA HIS A 129 3.60 3.00 -13.63
C HIS A 129 5.06 3.19 -13.26
N ARG A 130 5.34 3.95 -12.20
CA ARG A 130 6.69 4.16 -11.70
C ARG A 130 7.35 2.84 -11.29
N GLU A 131 6.68 2.04 -10.50
CA GLU A 131 7.18 0.76 -10.00
C GLU A 131 7.40 -0.24 -11.15
N THR A 132 6.47 -0.32 -12.09
CA THR A 132 6.59 -1.17 -13.28
C THR A 132 7.78 -0.74 -14.15
N SER A 133 7.97 0.56 -14.33
CA SER A 133 9.11 1.10 -15.07
C SER A 133 10.45 0.80 -14.38
N LEU A 134 10.52 0.92 -13.05
CA LEU A 134 11.71 0.59 -12.27
C LEU A 134 12.04 -0.89 -12.32
N ALA A 135 11.04 -1.76 -12.19
CA ALA A 135 11.23 -3.21 -12.31
C ALA A 135 11.75 -3.60 -13.70
N ALA A 136 11.18 -3.02 -14.76
CA ALA A 136 11.64 -3.24 -16.14
C ALA A 136 13.10 -2.72 -16.34
N ALA A 137 13.41 -1.55 -15.80
CA ALA A 137 14.76 -1.00 -15.88
C ALA A 137 15.78 -1.88 -15.14
N LEU A 138 15.45 -2.38 -13.95
CA LEU A 138 16.32 -3.30 -13.21
C LEU A 138 16.54 -4.60 -13.96
N LYS A 139 15.49 -5.19 -14.57
CA LYS A 139 15.61 -6.36 -15.44
C LYS A 139 16.54 -6.09 -16.61
N ASN A 140 16.39 -4.95 -17.28
CA ASN A 140 17.27 -4.58 -18.38
C ASN A 140 18.72 -4.42 -17.93
N ALA A 141 18.96 -3.81 -16.78
CA ALA A 141 20.30 -3.68 -16.21
C ALA A 141 20.96 -5.05 -15.91
N ILE A 142 20.18 -6.04 -15.49
CA ILE A 142 20.67 -7.39 -15.18
C ILE A 142 20.92 -8.20 -16.46
N TYR A 143 19.95 -8.21 -17.40
CA TYR A 143 19.98 -9.11 -18.56
C TYR A 143 20.63 -8.50 -19.81
N TYR A 144 20.67 -7.17 -19.91
CA TYR A 144 21.18 -6.44 -21.07
C TYR A 144 22.06 -5.25 -20.64
N PRO A 145 23.12 -5.48 -19.83
CA PRO A 145 23.94 -4.42 -19.25
C PRO A 145 24.62 -3.50 -20.29
N GLU A 146 24.82 -4.00 -21.51
CA GLU A 146 25.38 -3.24 -22.62
C GLU A 146 24.41 -2.20 -23.20
N ASN A 147 23.11 -2.33 -22.92
CA ASN A 147 22.07 -1.40 -23.41
C ASN A 147 21.70 -0.38 -22.33
N GLU A 148 22.65 0.48 -21.97
CA GLU A 148 22.52 1.46 -20.89
C GLU A 148 21.29 2.39 -21.07
N ASP A 149 20.96 2.77 -22.30
CA ASP A 149 19.83 3.67 -22.59
C ASP A 149 18.48 3.07 -22.16
N SER A 150 18.39 1.75 -22.08
CA SER A 150 17.15 1.06 -21.70
C SER A 150 16.83 1.08 -20.20
N TYR A 151 17.83 1.40 -19.34
CA TYR A 151 17.65 1.35 -17.90
C TYR A 151 18.17 2.57 -17.14
N LEU A 152 19.19 3.27 -17.61
CA LEU A 152 19.80 4.37 -16.85
C LEU A 152 18.81 5.51 -16.61
N ASN A 153 18.17 6.03 -17.66
CA ASN A 153 17.26 7.15 -17.55
C ASN A 153 16.08 6.84 -16.57
N PRO A 154 15.39 5.70 -16.64
CA PRO A 154 14.36 5.34 -15.66
C PRO A 154 14.90 5.23 -14.24
N LEU A 155 16.09 4.66 -14.03
CA LEU A 155 16.70 4.52 -12.71
C LEU A 155 17.10 5.87 -12.13
N GLU A 156 17.86 6.68 -12.86
CA GLU A 156 18.34 8.00 -12.42
C GLU A 156 17.19 8.98 -12.16
N SER A 157 16.16 8.99 -13.00
CA SER A 157 14.95 9.82 -12.81
C SER A 157 14.20 9.49 -11.52
N ASN A 158 14.37 8.27 -11.00
CA ASN A 158 13.82 7.82 -9.73
C ASN A 158 14.86 7.81 -8.60
N GLY A 159 16.02 8.42 -8.83
CA GLY A 159 17.04 8.66 -7.83
C GLY A 159 17.97 7.47 -7.56
N PHE A 160 18.04 6.48 -8.46
CA PHE A 160 18.99 5.38 -8.40
C PHE A 160 20.22 5.76 -9.24
N PHE A 161 21.27 6.28 -8.61
CA PHE A 161 22.46 6.81 -9.29
C PHE A 161 23.60 5.80 -9.28
N ARG A 162 24.51 5.88 -10.27
CA ARG A 162 25.67 4.98 -10.43
C ARG A 162 26.65 4.96 -9.26
N ASP A 163 26.73 6.04 -8.51
CA ASP A 163 27.62 6.22 -7.36
C ASP A 163 27.03 5.74 -6.03
N MET A 164 25.82 5.19 -6.04
CA MET A 164 25.20 4.61 -4.85
C MET A 164 25.65 3.16 -4.65
N ASN A 165 25.70 2.73 -3.41
CA ASN A 165 25.89 1.33 -3.07
C ASN A 165 24.60 0.55 -3.27
N TYR A 166 24.69 -0.61 -3.90
CA TYR A 166 23.56 -1.49 -4.17
C TYR A 166 23.78 -2.89 -3.61
N THR A 167 22.73 -3.47 -3.07
CA THR A 167 22.71 -4.87 -2.62
C THR A 167 21.49 -5.56 -3.22
N VAL A 168 21.71 -6.66 -3.92
CA VAL A 168 20.63 -7.47 -4.53
C VAL A 168 20.33 -8.69 -3.66
N LEU A 169 19.05 -8.96 -3.45
CA LEU A 169 18.56 -10.18 -2.81
C LEU A 169 17.71 -10.98 -3.80
N ILE A 170 17.78 -12.29 -3.64
CA ILE A 170 16.87 -13.23 -4.28
C ILE A 170 16.21 -14.04 -3.19
N ILE A 171 14.88 -14.00 -3.12
CA ILE A 171 14.10 -14.74 -2.15
C ILE A 171 13.26 -15.78 -2.90
N SER A 172 13.34 -17.03 -2.47
CA SER A 172 12.61 -18.16 -3.07
C SER A 172 11.78 -18.85 -2.02
N CYS A 173 10.56 -19.26 -2.38
CA CYS A 173 9.69 -20.08 -1.54
C CYS A 173 9.53 -21.48 -2.15
N HIS A 174 9.72 -22.53 -1.34
CA HIS A 174 9.65 -23.92 -1.84
C HIS A 174 8.21 -24.40 -2.06
N THR A 175 7.23 -23.81 -1.34
CA THR A 175 5.80 -24.17 -1.41
C THR A 175 5.03 -23.44 -2.50
N TYR A 176 5.72 -22.93 -3.52
CA TYR A 176 5.13 -22.08 -4.57
C TYR A 176 4.05 -22.78 -5.44
N ASP A 177 3.96 -24.10 -5.43
CA ASP A 177 2.97 -24.85 -6.25
C ASP A 177 1.55 -24.92 -5.60
N SER A 178 1.36 -24.28 -4.44
CA SER A 178 0.06 -24.14 -3.77
C SER A 178 -0.39 -22.67 -3.81
N ASP A 179 -1.71 -22.44 -3.84
CA ASP A 179 -2.30 -21.08 -3.72
C ASP A 179 -1.76 -20.32 -2.50
N SER A 180 -1.30 -21.05 -1.48
CA SER A 180 -0.66 -20.50 -0.29
C SER A 180 0.75 -19.91 -0.52
N GLY A 181 1.49 -20.40 -1.53
CA GLY A 181 2.84 -19.91 -1.83
C GLY A 181 2.85 -18.50 -2.44
N ASN A 182 1.94 -18.22 -3.36
CA ASN A 182 1.79 -16.88 -3.94
C ASN A 182 1.38 -15.87 -2.87
N SER A 183 0.40 -16.22 -2.03
CA SER A 183 -0.02 -15.35 -0.91
C SER A 183 1.12 -15.04 0.06
N TYR A 184 2.05 -15.98 0.28
CA TYR A 184 3.18 -15.75 1.16
C TYR A 184 4.23 -14.80 0.56
N LEU A 185 4.58 -14.95 -0.73
CA LEU A 185 5.52 -14.03 -1.42
C LEU A 185 4.96 -12.61 -1.46
N GLU A 186 3.67 -12.43 -1.72
CA GLU A 186 3.01 -11.13 -1.66
C GLU A 186 3.08 -10.49 -0.25
N GLN A 187 2.84 -11.29 0.80
CA GLN A 187 2.98 -10.80 2.19
C GLN A 187 4.43 -10.44 2.51
N LEU A 188 5.39 -11.21 2.02
CA LEU A 188 6.81 -10.96 2.21
C LEU A 188 7.23 -9.69 1.47
N GLU A 189 6.77 -9.49 0.23
CA GLU A 189 6.98 -8.27 -0.53
C GLU A 189 6.47 -7.03 0.24
N LYS A 190 5.24 -7.08 0.75
CA LYS A 190 4.67 -5.99 1.58
C LYS A 190 5.56 -5.68 2.79
N LYS A 191 6.01 -6.70 3.52
CA LYS A 191 6.89 -6.52 4.67
C LYS A 191 8.24 -5.92 4.28
N ILE A 192 8.85 -6.38 3.18
CA ILE A 192 10.13 -5.85 2.68
C ILE A 192 9.98 -4.38 2.29
N ARG A 193 8.93 -4.04 1.55
CA ARG A 193 8.64 -2.65 1.17
C ARG A 193 8.45 -1.74 2.38
N TYR A 194 7.89 -2.25 3.46
CA TYR A 194 7.66 -1.49 4.69
C TYR A 194 8.97 -1.04 5.36
N PHE A 195 9.98 -1.91 5.44
CA PHE A 195 11.26 -1.56 6.07
C PHE A 195 12.32 -1.03 5.11
N MET A 196 12.10 -1.16 3.81
CA MET A 196 13.01 -0.70 2.78
C MET A 196 12.93 0.81 2.62
N SER A 197 14.04 1.51 2.89
CA SER A 197 14.11 2.96 2.74
C SER A 197 14.10 3.39 1.27
N LYS A 198 14.83 2.65 0.42
CA LYS A 198 14.91 2.86 -1.02
C LYS A 198 15.30 1.57 -1.71
N GLY A 199 14.51 1.17 -2.71
CA GLY A 199 14.80 -0.04 -3.45
C GLY A 199 13.76 -0.33 -4.52
N ILE A 200 14.00 -1.44 -5.21
CA ILE A 200 13.11 -1.98 -6.25
C ILE A 200 12.79 -3.42 -5.90
N VAL A 201 11.53 -3.79 -5.97
CA VAL A 201 11.07 -5.17 -5.74
C VAL A 201 10.23 -5.61 -6.93
N TYR A 202 10.51 -6.81 -7.45
CA TYR A 202 9.68 -7.44 -8.46
C TYR A 202 9.73 -8.96 -8.38
N GLU A 203 8.67 -9.59 -8.86
CA GLU A 203 8.61 -11.05 -8.98
C GLU A 203 9.16 -11.53 -10.33
N GLU A 204 9.89 -12.63 -10.31
CA GLU A 204 10.36 -13.34 -11.48
C GLU A 204 10.24 -14.84 -11.29
N GLY A 205 9.25 -15.44 -11.93
CA GLY A 205 8.91 -16.85 -11.72
C GLY A 205 8.55 -17.14 -10.26
N LYS A 206 9.37 -17.96 -9.58
CA LYS A 206 9.20 -18.34 -8.18
C LYS A 206 10.06 -17.50 -7.21
N HIS A 207 10.61 -16.38 -7.70
CA HIS A 207 11.56 -15.60 -6.95
C HIS A 207 11.07 -14.16 -6.79
N LEU A 208 11.30 -13.61 -5.60
CA LEU A 208 11.21 -12.18 -5.35
C LEU A 208 12.63 -11.60 -5.46
N ILE A 209 12.82 -10.69 -6.40
CA ILE A 209 14.08 -9.98 -6.62
C ILE A 209 13.98 -8.62 -5.95
N VAL A 210 14.94 -8.31 -5.09
CA VAL A 210 14.97 -7.05 -4.33
C VAL A 210 16.31 -6.37 -4.52
N LEU A 211 16.29 -5.12 -4.96
CA LEU A 211 17.44 -4.23 -4.98
C LEU A 211 17.31 -3.23 -3.84
N PHE A 212 18.25 -3.22 -2.92
CA PHE A 212 18.41 -2.17 -1.91
C PHE A 212 19.43 -1.13 -2.37
N ALA A 213 19.14 0.14 -2.13
CA ALA A 213 20.07 1.24 -2.40
C ALA A 213 20.44 1.95 -1.10
N GLY A 214 21.77 2.08 -0.84
CA GLY A 214 22.29 2.80 0.32
C GLY A 214 22.27 2.04 1.65
N GLU A 215 21.88 0.76 1.65
CA GLU A 215 21.86 -0.08 2.86
C GLU A 215 22.98 -1.14 2.81
N SER A 216 23.58 -1.43 3.97
CA SER A 216 24.62 -2.47 4.05
C SER A 216 24.01 -3.88 4.12
N VAL A 217 24.78 -4.89 3.70
CA VAL A 217 24.38 -6.31 3.81
C VAL A 217 24.00 -6.68 5.25
N ASN A 218 24.72 -6.15 6.25
CA ASN A 218 24.47 -6.46 7.66
C ASN A 218 23.11 -5.91 8.13
N ASP A 219 22.77 -4.66 7.76
CA ASP A 219 21.51 -4.03 8.13
C ASP A 219 20.33 -4.77 7.48
N ILE A 220 20.48 -5.11 6.20
CA ILE A 220 19.48 -5.88 5.44
C ILE A 220 19.28 -7.26 6.06
N SER A 221 20.38 -7.97 6.39
CA SER A 221 20.31 -9.32 6.97
C SER A 221 19.59 -9.33 8.31
N GLN A 222 19.81 -8.33 9.16
CA GLN A 222 19.14 -8.23 10.44
C GLN A 222 17.62 -8.01 10.26
N LYS A 223 17.21 -7.09 9.39
CA LYS A 223 15.80 -6.82 9.08
C LYS A 223 15.10 -8.04 8.48
N LEU A 224 15.77 -8.75 7.58
CA LEU A 224 15.22 -9.96 6.95
C LEU A 224 15.07 -11.12 7.93
N TYR A 225 16.01 -11.28 8.87
CA TYR A 225 15.93 -12.30 9.90
C TYR A 225 14.61 -12.18 10.67
N ASP A 226 14.25 -10.98 11.10
CA ASP A 226 13.00 -10.71 11.83
C ASP A 226 11.74 -11.02 11.00
N VAL A 227 11.81 -10.83 9.69
CA VAL A 227 10.69 -11.05 8.77
C VAL A 227 10.51 -12.51 8.39
N CYS A 228 11.62 -13.28 8.31
CA CYS A 228 11.63 -14.66 7.81
C CYS A 228 11.65 -15.71 8.93
N GLN A 229 11.81 -15.33 10.20
CA GLN A 229 12.03 -16.22 11.35
C GLN A 229 11.05 -17.41 11.50
N ASN A 230 9.87 -17.34 10.92
CA ASN A 230 8.80 -18.34 11.14
C ASN A 230 8.52 -19.23 9.92
N ASN A 231 9.37 -19.21 8.89
CA ASN A 231 9.11 -20.02 7.70
C ASN A 231 10.36 -20.77 7.23
N SER A 232 10.36 -22.08 7.43
CA SER A 232 11.46 -22.98 7.05
C SER A 232 11.60 -23.17 5.53
N ASP A 233 10.61 -22.73 4.76
CA ASP A 233 10.54 -22.97 3.31
C ASP A 233 11.01 -21.78 2.47
N VAL A 234 11.58 -20.74 3.12
CA VAL A 234 12.10 -19.53 2.48
C VAL A 234 13.61 -19.57 2.41
N TYR A 235 14.15 -19.40 1.24
CA TYR A 235 15.58 -19.27 0.98
C TYR A 235 15.90 -17.85 0.55
N VAL A 236 16.91 -17.27 1.17
CA VAL A 236 17.36 -15.90 0.86
C VAL A 236 18.81 -15.93 0.44
N GLY A 237 19.07 -15.57 -0.81
CA GLY A 237 20.43 -15.27 -1.31
C GLY A 237 20.69 -13.78 -1.25
N ILE A 238 21.78 -13.35 -0.62
CA ILE A 238 22.19 -11.94 -0.54
C ILE A 238 23.50 -11.79 -1.30
N GLY A 239 23.52 -10.88 -2.30
CA GLY A 239 24.72 -10.49 -3.02
C GLY A 239 25.63 -9.59 -2.19
N THR A 240 26.85 -9.40 -2.65
CA THR A 240 27.76 -8.39 -2.09
C THR A 240 27.26 -6.98 -2.43
N THR A 241 27.53 -6.03 -1.54
CA THR A 241 27.29 -4.60 -1.86
C THR A 241 28.31 -4.14 -2.90
N VAL A 242 27.84 -3.51 -3.94
CA VAL A 242 28.62 -2.92 -5.02
C VAL A 242 28.31 -1.44 -5.17
#